data_ee067d8ff2108195300b45da651cd490
#
_entry.id   ee067d8ff2108195300b45da651cd490
#
_cell.length_a   1.000
_cell.length_b   1.000
_cell.length_c   1.000
_cell.angle_alpha   90.00
_cell.angle_beta   90.00
_cell.angle_gamma   90.00
#
_symmetry.space_group_name_H-M   'P 1'
#
loop_
_entity.id
_entity.type
_entity.pdbx_description
1 polymer ?
#
loop_
_entity_poly.entity_id
_entity_poly.type
_entity_poly.pdbx_seq_one_letter_code
_entity_poly.pdbx_strand_id
1 'polypeptide(L)'
;MKKTLFFSAASFLLSVSLATTSNAASVQEQMEQNPAVKTAVEDLVVANHILYDQNAVDGYGHISIRNPINPNTFFLARSVAPSVVKVEDIMEFDMNGKALNGDTRVAYGERFIHSSVLRNRPDINSVIHGHAAPILPYGLTGTTLKPVYHMSSFLGAGAPIFEIRNFAKPSPDTDMFVSSPELGDALSKTMGIQYFVLMRGHGYAAGADSIKKAVFRAIYAIQNASIQSEAMKMGNVQYLTVGETVNAQETIEKTIGRPWQLWSERVKKP
;
A
#
# COMPACT_ATOMS: atom_id res chain seq x y z
N MET A 1 51.66 64.87 -34.34
CA MET A 1 50.71 63.76 -34.60
C MET A 1 50.32 63.14 -33.25
N LYS A 2 49.13 63.45 -32.72
CA LYS A 2 48.62 62.93 -31.46
C LYS A 2 47.70 61.76 -31.80
N LYS A 3 48.01 60.54 -31.29
CA LYS A 3 47.14 59.36 -31.40
C LYS A 3 46.21 59.29 -30.18
N THR A 4 44.92 59.42 -30.44
CA THR A 4 43.89 59.28 -29.44
C THR A 4 43.51 57.78 -29.33
N LEU A 5 43.67 57.19 -28.14
CA LEU A 5 43.18 55.83 -27.84
C LEU A 5 41.71 55.93 -27.34
N PHE A 6 40.82 55.20 -28.00
CA PHE A 6 39.45 54.96 -27.52
C PHE A 6 39.44 53.70 -26.66
N PHE A 7 39.11 53.83 -25.38
CA PHE A 7 38.75 52.71 -24.52
C PHE A 7 37.25 52.42 -24.66
N SER A 8 36.93 51.23 -25.16
CA SER A 8 35.57 50.75 -25.18
C SER A 8 35.30 49.94 -23.88
N ALA A 9 34.39 50.47 -23.05
CA ALA A 9 33.91 49.76 -21.84
C ALA A 9 32.82 48.78 -22.23
N ALA A 10 33.10 47.50 -22.20
CA ALA A 10 32.10 46.45 -22.34
C ALA A 10 31.43 46.18 -20.98
N SER A 11 30.17 46.57 -20.84
CA SER A 11 29.37 46.30 -19.66
C SER A 11 28.86 44.84 -19.73
N PHE A 12 29.37 43.98 -18.86
CA PHE A 12 28.88 42.62 -18.67
C PHE A 12 27.64 42.69 -17.75
N LEU A 13 26.46 42.51 -18.33
CA LEU A 13 25.23 42.29 -17.57
C LEU A 13 25.20 40.83 -17.09
N LEU A 14 25.44 40.64 -15.79
CA LEU A 14 25.29 39.36 -15.11
C LEU A 14 23.78 39.10 -14.90
N SER A 15 23.16 38.30 -15.75
CA SER A 15 21.78 37.83 -15.50
C SER A 15 21.80 36.76 -14.41
N VAL A 16 21.46 37.15 -13.18
CA VAL A 16 21.17 36.21 -12.10
C VAL A 16 19.84 35.53 -12.39
N SER A 17 19.91 34.31 -12.92
CA SER A 17 18.75 33.43 -13.05
C SER A 17 18.39 32.94 -11.66
N LEU A 18 17.37 33.54 -11.02
CA LEU A 18 16.74 32.96 -9.84
C LEU A 18 16.04 31.66 -10.26
N ALA A 19 16.72 30.54 -9.98
CA ALA A 19 16.05 29.24 -10.02
C ALA A 19 15.00 29.24 -8.90
N THR A 20 13.76 29.49 -9.25
CA THR A 20 12.61 29.21 -8.37
C THR A 20 12.55 27.69 -8.21
N THR A 21 13.04 27.17 -7.09
CA THR A 21 12.70 25.82 -6.64
C THR A 21 11.18 25.82 -6.44
N SER A 22 10.44 25.29 -7.41
CA SER A 22 9.02 25.03 -7.20
C SER A 22 8.97 23.94 -6.11
N ASN A 23 8.68 24.33 -4.87
CA ASN A 23 8.25 23.39 -3.86
C ASN A 23 7.01 22.71 -4.43
N ALA A 24 7.04 21.38 -4.56
CA ALA A 24 5.84 20.64 -4.94
C ALA A 24 4.73 20.94 -3.91
N ALA A 25 3.49 21.05 -4.40
CA ALA A 25 2.35 21.40 -3.55
C ALA A 25 2.16 20.36 -2.43
N SER A 26 1.88 20.82 -1.22
CA SER A 26 1.55 19.96 -0.08
C SER A 26 0.29 19.13 -0.38
N VAL A 27 0.08 18.04 0.36
CA VAL A 27 -1.13 17.21 0.20
C VAL A 27 -2.39 18.05 0.36
N GLN A 28 -2.42 18.99 1.31
CA GLN A 28 -3.56 19.88 1.53
C GLN A 28 -3.84 20.78 0.32
N GLU A 29 -2.82 21.42 -0.26
CA GLU A 29 -2.96 22.22 -1.46
C GLU A 29 -3.43 21.41 -2.67
N GLN A 30 -2.91 20.19 -2.82
CA GLN A 30 -3.38 19.27 -3.88
C GLN A 30 -4.85 18.91 -3.71
N MET A 31 -5.33 18.67 -2.48
CA MET A 31 -6.75 18.39 -2.17
C MET A 31 -7.65 19.58 -2.51
N GLU A 32 -7.22 20.82 -2.23
CA GLU A 32 -7.97 22.02 -2.53
C GLU A 32 -8.09 22.28 -4.04
N GLN A 33 -7.04 21.93 -4.80
CA GLN A 33 -6.97 22.14 -6.24
C GLN A 33 -7.58 21.01 -7.07
N ASN A 34 -7.69 19.78 -6.50
CA ASN A 34 -8.10 18.62 -7.27
C ASN A 34 -9.07 17.70 -6.50
N PRO A 35 -10.34 17.61 -6.95
CA PRO A 35 -11.34 16.75 -6.32
C PRO A 35 -10.97 15.26 -6.27
N ALA A 36 -10.18 14.74 -7.25
CA ALA A 36 -9.75 13.35 -7.23
C ALA A 36 -8.73 13.07 -6.11
N VAL A 37 -7.82 14.02 -5.86
CA VAL A 37 -6.89 13.93 -4.71
C VAL A 37 -7.65 14.01 -3.40
N LYS A 38 -8.59 14.94 -3.28
CA LYS A 38 -9.45 15.06 -2.10
C LYS A 38 -10.16 13.74 -1.79
N THR A 39 -10.84 13.16 -2.78
CA THR A 39 -11.52 11.87 -2.63
C THR A 39 -10.55 10.76 -2.23
N ALA A 40 -9.37 10.69 -2.85
CA ALA A 40 -8.37 9.66 -2.56
C ALA A 40 -7.87 9.75 -1.11
N VAL A 41 -7.59 10.95 -0.61
CA VAL A 41 -7.11 11.18 0.77
C VAL A 41 -8.23 10.91 1.78
N GLU A 42 -9.46 11.35 1.53
CA GLU A 42 -10.61 11.08 2.39
C GLU A 42 -10.93 9.56 2.45
N ASP A 43 -10.92 8.87 1.31
CA ASP A 43 -11.09 7.41 1.26
C ASP A 43 -9.93 6.69 1.97
N LEU A 44 -8.70 7.22 1.91
CA LEU A 44 -7.53 6.66 2.60
C LEU A 44 -7.69 6.73 4.13
N VAL A 45 -8.18 7.83 4.67
CA VAL A 45 -8.50 7.98 6.10
C VAL A 45 -9.58 6.97 6.52
N VAL A 46 -10.68 6.92 5.76
CA VAL A 46 -11.78 5.98 6.03
C VAL A 46 -11.31 4.52 5.95
N ALA A 47 -10.44 4.19 4.98
CA ALA A 47 -9.89 2.85 4.83
C ALA A 47 -9.05 2.41 6.04
N ASN A 48 -8.22 3.31 6.61
CA ASN A 48 -7.47 3.02 7.84
C ASN A 48 -8.41 2.64 8.99
N HIS A 49 -9.48 3.41 9.19
CA HIS A 49 -10.47 3.15 10.24
C HIS A 49 -11.24 1.83 10.00
N ILE A 50 -11.64 1.54 8.75
CA ILE A 50 -12.32 0.29 8.39
C ILE A 50 -11.42 -0.91 8.68
N LEU A 51 -10.16 -0.86 8.24
CA LEU A 51 -9.22 -1.97 8.43
C LEU A 51 -9.01 -2.28 9.91
N TYR A 52 -8.92 -1.26 10.76
CA TYR A 52 -8.84 -1.41 12.21
C TYR A 52 -10.15 -2.00 12.80
N ASP A 53 -11.30 -1.43 12.46
CA ASP A 53 -12.62 -1.89 12.93
C ASP A 53 -12.91 -3.37 12.55
N GLN A 54 -12.41 -3.79 11.38
CA GLN A 54 -12.57 -5.16 10.88
C GLN A 54 -11.43 -6.11 11.31
N ASN A 55 -10.54 -5.69 12.20
CA ASN A 55 -9.38 -6.46 12.66
C ASN A 55 -8.46 -6.95 11.52
N ALA A 56 -8.44 -6.21 10.41
CA ALA A 56 -7.53 -6.48 9.29
C ALA A 56 -6.13 -5.91 9.55
N VAL A 57 -6.05 -4.85 10.34
CA VAL A 57 -4.80 -4.28 10.86
C VAL A 57 -4.92 -4.09 12.38
N ASP A 58 -3.78 -4.02 13.04
CA ASP A 58 -3.63 -3.66 14.44
C ASP A 58 -3.16 -2.20 14.59
N GLY A 59 -2.47 -1.87 15.68
CA GLY A 59 -1.88 -0.54 15.89
C GLY A 59 -0.71 -0.20 14.95
N TYR A 60 -0.18 -1.16 14.21
CA TYR A 60 1.00 -1.04 13.35
C TYR A 60 0.71 -1.16 11.85
N GLY A 61 -0.43 -1.71 11.46
CA GLY A 61 -0.80 -1.86 10.05
C GLY A 61 -1.08 -0.52 9.37
N HIS A 62 -1.01 -0.51 8.04
CA HIS A 62 -1.18 0.71 7.25
C HIS A 62 -1.63 0.42 5.81
N ILE A 63 -2.20 1.43 5.18
CA ILE A 63 -2.67 1.38 3.79
C ILE A 63 -2.22 2.62 3.03
N SER A 64 -1.86 2.44 1.75
CA SER A 64 -1.52 3.51 0.81
C SER A 64 -2.45 3.55 -0.39
N ILE A 65 -2.45 4.69 -1.07
CA ILE A 65 -3.09 4.87 -2.38
C ILE A 65 -2.17 5.64 -3.31
N ARG A 66 -2.05 5.20 -4.58
CA ARG A 66 -1.35 5.93 -5.63
C ARG A 66 -2.00 7.30 -5.83
N ASN A 67 -1.20 8.35 -6.00
CA ASN A 67 -1.71 9.68 -6.29
C ASN A 67 -2.44 9.69 -7.64
N PRO A 68 -3.73 10.06 -7.70
CA PRO A 68 -4.53 9.97 -8.92
C PRO A 68 -4.10 10.96 -10.02
N ILE A 69 -3.35 12.00 -9.68
CA ILE A 69 -2.86 13.00 -10.63
C ILE A 69 -1.36 12.87 -10.93
N ASN A 70 -0.64 12.05 -10.13
CA ASN A 70 0.77 11.75 -10.37
C ASN A 70 1.06 10.28 -10.05
N PRO A 71 1.01 9.37 -11.06
CA PRO A 71 1.17 7.94 -10.82
C PRO A 71 2.54 7.52 -10.29
N ASN A 72 3.51 8.45 -10.27
CA ASN A 72 4.86 8.23 -9.72
C ASN A 72 4.99 8.57 -8.23
N THR A 73 3.89 8.92 -7.57
CA THR A 73 3.81 9.19 -6.13
C THR A 73 2.64 8.46 -5.50
N PHE A 74 2.64 8.34 -4.17
CA PHE A 74 1.54 7.75 -3.42
C PHE A 74 1.35 8.45 -2.08
N PHE A 75 0.14 8.34 -1.55
CA PHE A 75 -0.24 8.83 -0.24
C PHE A 75 -0.24 7.69 0.79
N LEU A 76 0.27 7.99 1.98
CA LEU A 76 0.33 7.10 3.13
C LEU A 76 0.32 7.96 4.40
N ALA A 77 -0.29 7.51 5.49
CA ALA A 77 -0.24 8.25 6.74
C ALA A 77 1.19 8.29 7.31
N ARG A 78 1.53 9.34 8.09
CA ARG A 78 2.69 9.29 8.97
C ARG A 78 2.56 8.14 9.97
N SER A 79 3.61 7.81 10.69
CA SER A 79 3.61 6.71 11.66
C SER A 79 2.67 6.97 12.85
N VAL A 80 1.40 6.59 12.67
CA VAL A 80 0.33 6.61 13.70
C VAL A 80 -0.54 5.38 13.57
N ALA A 81 -1.25 5.00 14.64
CA ALA A 81 -2.16 3.86 14.59
C ALA A 81 -3.33 4.11 13.61
N PRO A 82 -3.76 3.09 12.82
CA PRO A 82 -4.80 3.25 11.80
C PRO A 82 -6.11 3.86 12.32
N SER A 83 -6.51 3.50 13.53
CA SER A 83 -7.78 3.98 14.13
C SER A 83 -7.84 5.49 14.42
N VAL A 84 -6.69 6.17 14.42
CA VAL A 84 -6.61 7.61 14.74
C VAL A 84 -6.09 8.45 13.58
N VAL A 85 -5.88 7.87 12.41
CA VAL A 85 -5.43 8.59 11.21
C VAL A 85 -6.45 9.65 10.83
N LYS A 86 -5.94 10.86 10.52
CA LYS A 86 -6.71 11.99 10.03
C LYS A 86 -6.14 12.50 8.71
N VAL A 87 -6.84 13.41 8.06
CA VAL A 87 -6.39 14.03 6.79
C VAL A 87 -5.02 14.67 6.94
N GLU A 88 -4.80 15.40 8.04
CA GLU A 88 -3.52 16.06 8.33
C GLU A 88 -2.36 15.09 8.56
N ASP A 89 -2.63 13.80 8.80
CA ASP A 89 -1.59 12.78 8.98
C ASP A 89 -1.07 12.24 7.64
N ILE A 90 -1.76 12.51 6.53
CA ILE A 90 -1.37 11.98 5.23
C ILE A 90 -0.13 12.70 4.70
N MET A 91 0.81 11.92 4.23
CA MET A 91 2.06 12.32 3.58
C MET A 91 2.08 11.84 2.14
N GLU A 92 2.87 12.49 1.30
CA GLU A 92 3.16 12.05 -0.06
C GLU A 92 4.58 11.51 -0.15
N PHE A 93 4.73 10.39 -0.88
CA PHE A 93 6.00 9.69 -1.07
C PHE A 93 6.27 9.46 -2.56
N ASP A 94 7.54 9.46 -2.94
CA ASP A 94 7.97 8.92 -4.24
C ASP A 94 7.97 7.37 -4.23
N MET A 95 8.17 6.77 -5.41
CA MET A 95 8.19 5.31 -5.56
C MET A 95 9.45 4.64 -4.97
N ASN A 96 10.35 5.40 -4.34
CA ASN A 96 11.46 4.88 -3.54
C ASN A 96 11.18 4.99 -2.02
N GLY A 97 9.99 5.46 -1.63
CA GLY A 97 9.59 5.62 -0.24
C GLY A 97 10.17 6.85 0.44
N LYS A 98 10.67 7.84 -0.32
CA LYS A 98 11.14 9.12 0.21
C LYS A 98 9.94 10.06 0.33
N ALA A 99 9.78 10.66 1.52
CA ALA A 99 8.77 11.71 1.74
C ALA A 99 9.07 12.94 0.87
N LEU A 100 8.04 13.50 0.28
CA LEU A 100 8.09 14.67 -0.61
C LEU A 100 7.71 15.96 0.13
N ASN A 101 7.77 17.09 -0.58
CA ASN A 101 7.29 18.40 -0.12
C ASN A 101 7.98 18.91 1.16
N GLY A 102 9.20 18.43 1.46
CA GLY A 102 9.92 18.79 2.67
C GLY A 102 9.30 18.25 3.96
N ASP A 103 8.40 17.25 3.87
CA ASP A 103 7.76 16.63 5.01
C ASP A 103 8.78 15.83 5.85
N THR A 104 8.98 16.22 7.09
CA THR A 104 9.96 15.64 8.03
C THR A 104 9.30 14.80 9.12
N ARG A 105 7.98 14.60 9.05
CA ARG A 105 7.25 13.78 10.03
C ARG A 105 7.73 12.32 9.95
N VAL A 106 7.62 11.62 11.06
CA VAL A 106 8.05 10.21 11.13
C VAL A 106 7.15 9.35 10.24
N ALA A 107 7.73 8.74 9.21
CA ALA A 107 7.05 7.80 8.33
C ALA A 107 7.11 6.37 8.89
N TYR A 108 6.20 5.48 8.42
CA TYR A 108 6.31 4.05 8.72
C TYR A 108 7.65 3.48 8.22
N GLY A 109 8.28 2.66 9.04
CA GLY A 109 9.52 1.95 8.66
C GLY A 109 9.32 1.06 7.45
N GLU A 110 8.16 0.42 7.34
CA GLU A 110 7.81 -0.52 6.28
C GLU A 110 7.08 0.10 5.06
N ARG A 111 7.18 1.41 4.87
CA ARG A 111 6.68 2.10 3.66
C ARG A 111 7.23 1.53 2.35
N PHE A 112 8.35 0.81 2.42
CA PHE A 112 8.97 0.14 1.27
C PHE A 112 8.13 -1.03 0.72
N ILE A 113 7.26 -1.64 1.53
CA ILE A 113 6.24 -2.57 1.05
C ILE A 113 5.35 -1.87 0.02
N HIS A 114 4.86 -0.66 0.35
CA HIS A 114 3.98 0.12 -0.53
C HIS A 114 4.70 0.61 -1.77
N SER A 115 5.83 1.30 -1.59
CA SER A 115 6.58 1.88 -2.71
C SER A 115 7.02 0.84 -3.73
N SER A 116 7.51 -0.32 -3.28
CA SER A 116 7.97 -1.37 -4.18
C SER A 116 6.83 -2.10 -4.90
N VAL A 117 5.74 -2.41 -4.19
CA VAL A 117 4.56 -3.01 -4.85
C VAL A 117 3.97 -2.03 -5.86
N LEU A 118 3.76 -0.76 -5.50
CA LEU A 118 3.22 0.25 -6.43
C LEU A 118 4.15 0.50 -7.62
N ARG A 119 5.47 0.49 -7.43
CA ARG A 119 6.45 0.67 -8.51
C ARG A 119 6.46 -0.51 -9.49
N ASN A 120 6.45 -1.73 -8.97
CA ASN A 120 6.61 -2.95 -9.77
C ASN A 120 5.30 -3.48 -10.34
N ARG A 121 4.15 -3.00 -9.85
CA ARG A 121 2.79 -3.41 -10.23
C ARG A 121 1.95 -2.18 -10.60
N PRO A 122 2.05 -1.68 -11.83
CA PRO A 122 1.28 -0.52 -12.29
C PRO A 122 -0.24 -0.75 -12.33
N ASP A 123 -0.68 -2.01 -12.30
CA ASP A 123 -2.07 -2.43 -12.16
C ASP A 123 -2.60 -2.29 -10.73
N ILE A 124 -1.72 -2.05 -9.74
CA ILE A 124 -2.09 -1.84 -8.33
C ILE A 124 -2.03 -0.35 -7.99
N ASN A 125 -3.11 0.18 -7.42
CA ASN A 125 -3.22 1.56 -6.97
C ASN A 125 -3.35 1.71 -5.45
N SER A 126 -3.59 0.61 -4.71
CA SER A 126 -3.64 0.64 -3.26
C SER A 126 -2.99 -0.61 -2.69
N VAL A 127 -2.20 -0.44 -1.61
CA VAL A 127 -1.46 -1.50 -0.93
C VAL A 127 -1.74 -1.43 0.56
N ILE A 128 -1.97 -2.59 1.19
CA ILE A 128 -2.17 -2.77 2.62
C ILE A 128 -1.08 -3.67 3.17
N HIS A 129 -0.60 -3.36 4.36
CA HIS A 129 0.19 -4.25 5.21
C HIS A 129 -0.47 -4.37 6.58
N GLY A 130 -0.48 -5.57 7.16
CA GLY A 130 -1.07 -5.82 8.47
C GLY A 130 -0.68 -7.17 9.07
N HIS A 131 -1.00 -7.35 10.37
CA HIS A 131 -0.54 -8.45 11.21
C HIS A 131 -1.70 -9.33 11.73
N ALA A 132 -2.76 -9.50 10.96
CA ALA A 132 -3.96 -10.23 11.39
C ALA A 132 -3.65 -11.66 11.83
N ALA A 133 -3.98 -12.00 13.07
CA ALA A 133 -3.65 -13.29 13.69
C ALA A 133 -4.09 -14.53 12.89
N PRO A 134 -5.28 -14.57 12.24
CA PRO A 134 -5.71 -15.75 11.48
C PRO A 134 -4.82 -16.10 10.28
N ILE A 135 -4.05 -15.14 9.77
CA ILE A 135 -3.17 -15.32 8.61
C ILE A 135 -1.82 -15.95 8.99
N LEU A 136 -1.33 -15.68 10.19
CA LEU A 136 0.01 -16.07 10.63
C LEU A 136 0.29 -17.57 10.51
N PRO A 137 -0.63 -18.50 10.88
CA PRO A 137 -0.39 -19.94 10.75
C PRO A 137 -0.02 -20.37 9.33
N TYR A 138 -0.59 -19.74 8.31
CA TYR A 138 -0.31 -20.07 6.90
C TYR A 138 1.08 -19.63 6.44
N GLY A 139 1.62 -18.56 7.02
CA GLY A 139 3.01 -18.14 6.82
C GLY A 139 4.04 -18.98 7.57
N LEU A 140 3.61 -19.77 8.57
CA LEU A 140 4.48 -20.56 9.45
C LEU A 140 4.49 -22.06 9.12
N THR A 141 3.50 -22.52 8.40
CA THR A 141 3.33 -23.95 8.06
C THR A 141 3.46 -24.15 6.56
N GLY A 142 3.51 -25.39 6.10
CA GLY A 142 3.44 -25.73 4.68
C GLY A 142 2.04 -25.61 4.07
N THR A 143 1.04 -25.20 4.85
CA THR A 143 -0.35 -25.10 4.40
C THR A 143 -0.56 -23.85 3.55
N THR A 144 -0.95 -24.01 2.29
CA THR A 144 -1.25 -22.89 1.40
C THR A 144 -2.60 -22.24 1.77
N LEU A 145 -2.64 -20.92 1.93
CA LEU A 145 -3.88 -20.18 2.03
C LEU A 145 -4.56 -20.13 0.65
N LYS A 146 -5.65 -20.89 0.49
CA LYS A 146 -6.41 -21.04 -0.77
C LYS A 146 -7.86 -20.57 -0.57
N PRO A 147 -8.56 -20.18 -1.63
CA PRO A 147 -9.97 -19.79 -1.52
C PRO A 147 -10.84 -20.99 -1.16
N VAL A 148 -11.58 -20.88 -0.05
CA VAL A 148 -12.54 -21.88 0.42
C VAL A 148 -13.99 -21.45 0.21
N TYR A 149 -14.21 -20.17 -0.15
CA TYR A 149 -15.54 -19.64 -0.48
C TYR A 149 -15.43 -18.47 -1.48
N HIS A 150 -16.54 -18.12 -2.13
CA HIS A 150 -16.59 -17.22 -3.28
C HIS A 150 -16.06 -15.80 -2.99
N MET A 151 -16.19 -15.27 -1.75
CA MET A 151 -15.72 -13.92 -1.39
C MET A 151 -14.19 -13.79 -1.41
N SER A 152 -13.47 -14.88 -1.31
CA SER A 152 -12.00 -14.94 -1.32
C SER A 152 -11.42 -15.45 -2.65
N SER A 153 -12.23 -15.51 -3.70
CA SER A 153 -11.83 -16.00 -5.03
C SER A 153 -10.57 -15.34 -5.59
N PHE A 154 -10.30 -14.07 -5.25
CA PHE A 154 -9.10 -13.33 -5.64
C PHE A 154 -7.78 -13.96 -5.15
N LEU A 155 -7.81 -14.89 -4.19
CA LEU A 155 -6.64 -15.67 -3.77
C LEU A 155 -6.18 -16.68 -4.84
N GLY A 156 -7.01 -16.97 -5.84
CA GLY A 156 -6.64 -17.79 -7.01
C GLY A 156 -6.05 -19.13 -6.64
N ALA A 157 -4.83 -19.41 -7.11
CA ALA A 157 -4.10 -20.65 -6.80
C ALA A 157 -3.58 -20.74 -5.36
N GLY A 158 -3.71 -19.66 -4.59
CA GLY A 158 -3.24 -19.52 -3.21
C GLY A 158 -2.21 -18.40 -3.04
N ALA A 159 -2.09 -17.92 -1.80
CA ALA A 159 -1.17 -16.85 -1.46
C ALA A 159 0.28 -17.36 -1.39
N PRO A 160 1.25 -16.72 -2.07
CA PRO A 160 2.68 -17.02 -1.90
C PRO A 160 3.16 -16.56 -0.52
N ILE A 161 4.32 -17.09 -0.09
CA ILE A 161 4.95 -16.75 1.19
C ILE A 161 6.28 -16.04 0.93
N PHE A 162 6.42 -14.83 1.43
CA PHE A 162 7.69 -14.11 1.47
C PHE A 162 8.50 -14.54 2.69
N GLU A 163 9.66 -15.14 2.43
CA GLU A 163 10.62 -15.54 3.46
C GLU A 163 11.77 -14.52 3.49
N ILE A 164 11.70 -13.58 4.41
CA ILE A 164 12.64 -12.46 4.50
C ILE A 164 14.09 -12.91 4.72
N ARG A 165 14.33 -14.05 5.38
CA ARG A 165 15.67 -14.58 5.62
C ARG A 165 16.46 -14.88 4.34
N ASN A 166 15.77 -15.09 3.22
CA ASN A 166 16.42 -15.31 1.92
C ASN A 166 17.00 -14.01 1.34
N PHE A 167 16.64 -12.85 1.85
CA PHE A 167 16.95 -11.54 1.29
C PHE A 167 17.63 -10.59 2.29
N ALA A 168 17.29 -10.68 3.58
CA ALA A 168 17.86 -9.84 4.62
C ALA A 168 19.34 -10.14 4.87
N LYS A 169 20.10 -9.12 5.27
CA LYS A 169 21.50 -9.23 5.65
C LYS A 169 21.71 -8.55 7.01
N PRO A 170 22.43 -9.19 7.97
CA PRO A 170 22.93 -10.56 7.90
C PRO A 170 21.82 -11.61 7.98
N SER A 171 21.95 -12.68 7.20
CA SER A 171 21.07 -13.85 7.27
C SER A 171 21.70 -14.89 8.23
N PRO A 172 20.91 -15.66 9.04
CA PRO A 172 19.44 -15.71 9.10
C PRO A 172 18.81 -14.77 10.12
N ASP A 173 19.60 -14.04 10.91
CA ASP A 173 19.11 -13.20 12.01
C ASP A 173 18.64 -11.86 11.46
N THR A 174 17.34 -11.72 11.30
CA THR A 174 16.68 -10.52 10.77
C THR A 174 15.68 -10.00 11.81
N ASP A 175 15.47 -8.68 11.85
CA ASP A 175 14.43 -8.03 12.64
C ASP A 175 13.01 -8.21 12.06
N MET A 176 12.88 -8.94 10.95
CA MET A 176 11.63 -9.22 10.23
C MET A 176 11.02 -8.03 9.48
N PHE A 177 11.59 -6.82 9.59
CA PHE A 177 11.06 -5.61 8.96
C PHE A 177 11.46 -5.46 7.49
N VAL A 178 10.50 -5.09 6.64
CA VAL A 178 10.75 -4.72 5.24
C VAL A 178 11.11 -3.24 5.19
N SER A 179 12.30 -2.92 5.70
CA SER A 179 12.77 -1.55 5.97
C SER A 179 13.66 -0.95 4.88
N SER A 180 13.78 -1.61 3.73
CA SER A 180 14.55 -1.10 2.58
C SER A 180 13.86 -1.35 1.24
N PRO A 181 14.22 -0.58 0.19
CA PRO A 181 13.72 -0.80 -1.18
C PRO A 181 14.01 -2.23 -1.68
N GLU A 182 15.18 -2.80 -1.37
CA GLU A 182 15.59 -4.13 -1.81
C GLU A 182 14.69 -5.23 -1.22
N LEU A 183 14.35 -5.11 0.08
CA LEU A 183 13.44 -6.03 0.75
C LEU A 183 12.00 -5.86 0.22
N GLY A 184 11.57 -4.62 -0.02
CA GLY A 184 10.29 -4.34 -0.67
C GLY A 184 10.19 -4.92 -2.07
N ASP A 185 11.24 -4.82 -2.88
CA ASP A 185 11.31 -5.42 -4.22
C ASP A 185 11.27 -6.95 -4.18
N ALA A 186 11.96 -7.56 -3.24
CA ALA A 186 11.92 -9.00 -3.03
C ALA A 186 10.51 -9.48 -2.63
N LEU A 187 9.82 -8.73 -1.75
CA LEU A 187 8.42 -9.00 -1.39
C LEU A 187 7.50 -8.85 -2.60
N SER A 188 7.62 -7.75 -3.35
CA SER A 188 6.83 -7.51 -4.58
C SER A 188 7.06 -8.59 -5.63
N LYS A 189 8.30 -9.04 -5.81
CA LYS A 189 8.65 -10.16 -6.69
C LYS A 189 8.02 -11.48 -6.22
N THR A 190 8.00 -11.72 -4.91
CA THR A 190 7.35 -12.92 -4.33
C THR A 190 5.84 -12.86 -4.52
N MET A 191 5.21 -11.68 -4.35
CA MET A 191 3.78 -11.48 -4.65
C MET A 191 3.47 -11.85 -6.10
N GLY A 192 4.36 -11.54 -7.04
CA GLY A 192 4.22 -11.85 -8.46
C GLY A 192 2.95 -11.22 -9.05
N ILE A 193 2.13 -12.03 -9.74
CA ILE A 193 0.84 -11.60 -10.30
C ILE A 193 -0.31 -11.65 -9.29
N GLN A 194 -0.08 -12.24 -8.11
CA GLN A 194 -1.11 -12.32 -7.07
C GLN A 194 -1.42 -10.95 -6.46
N TYR A 195 -2.53 -10.87 -5.77
CA TYR A 195 -2.97 -9.66 -5.07
C TYR A 195 -2.77 -9.75 -3.55
N PHE A 196 -2.20 -10.85 -3.09
CA PHE A 196 -2.00 -11.14 -1.67
C PHE A 196 -0.73 -11.94 -1.49
N VAL A 197 0.10 -11.57 -0.51
CA VAL A 197 1.32 -12.30 -0.14
C VAL A 197 1.40 -12.42 1.37
N LEU A 198 1.69 -13.60 1.86
CA LEU A 198 1.99 -13.85 3.26
C LEU A 198 3.45 -13.47 3.56
N MET A 199 3.69 -12.96 4.74
CA MET A 199 5.04 -12.68 5.26
C MET A 199 5.29 -13.64 6.43
N ARG A 200 6.27 -14.54 6.29
CA ARG A 200 6.52 -15.58 7.29
C ARG A 200 6.76 -14.98 8.68
N GLY A 201 5.93 -15.39 9.65
CA GLY A 201 6.04 -14.96 11.05
C GLY A 201 5.86 -13.47 11.28
N HIS A 202 5.26 -12.73 10.32
CA HIS A 202 5.09 -11.30 10.38
C HIS A 202 3.62 -10.89 10.11
N GLY A 203 3.09 -11.19 8.95
CA GLY A 203 1.74 -10.78 8.55
C GLY A 203 1.48 -10.99 7.07
N TYR A 204 0.97 -9.95 6.41
CA TYR A 204 0.62 -10.01 4.98
C TYR A 204 0.81 -8.65 4.30
N ALA A 205 0.91 -8.68 2.96
CA ALA A 205 0.63 -7.53 2.14
C ALA A 205 -0.47 -7.86 1.12
N ALA A 206 -1.35 -6.89 0.85
CA ALA A 206 -2.43 -7.03 -0.12
C ALA A 206 -2.46 -5.82 -1.05
N GLY A 207 -2.86 -6.01 -2.32
CA GLY A 207 -2.96 -4.94 -3.29
C GLY A 207 -4.19 -5.04 -4.18
N ALA A 208 -4.59 -3.91 -4.75
CA ALA A 208 -5.67 -3.83 -5.74
C ALA A 208 -5.58 -2.56 -6.61
N ASP A 209 -6.35 -2.55 -7.70
CA ASP A 209 -6.52 -1.40 -8.59
C ASP A 209 -7.29 -0.21 -7.94
N SER A 210 -7.93 -0.44 -6.79
CA SER A 210 -8.64 0.59 -6.03
C SER A 210 -8.56 0.34 -4.53
N ILE A 211 -8.68 1.41 -3.74
CA ILE A 211 -8.63 1.33 -2.28
C ILE A 211 -9.77 0.47 -1.71
N LYS A 212 -10.97 0.58 -2.27
CA LYS A 212 -12.15 -0.19 -1.84
C LYS A 212 -11.94 -1.69 -2.05
N LYS A 213 -11.33 -2.05 -3.18
CA LYS A 213 -11.00 -3.44 -3.51
C LYS A 213 -9.84 -3.96 -2.64
N ALA A 214 -8.83 -3.13 -2.34
CA ALA A 214 -7.74 -3.52 -1.44
C ALA A 214 -8.26 -3.84 -0.04
N VAL A 215 -9.12 -2.97 0.53
CA VAL A 215 -9.78 -3.19 1.82
C VAL A 215 -10.62 -4.47 1.81
N PHE A 216 -11.42 -4.67 0.76
CA PHE A 216 -12.19 -5.90 0.57
C PHE A 216 -11.29 -7.14 0.60
N ARG A 217 -10.21 -7.15 -0.18
CA ARG A 217 -9.28 -8.29 -0.26
C ARG A 217 -8.61 -8.60 1.07
N ALA A 218 -8.18 -7.59 1.82
CA ALA A 218 -7.58 -7.79 3.13
C ALA A 218 -8.57 -8.46 4.10
N ILE A 219 -9.78 -7.91 4.24
CA ILE A 219 -10.79 -8.41 5.16
C ILE A 219 -11.21 -9.85 4.80
N TYR A 220 -11.49 -10.12 3.53
CA TYR A 220 -11.97 -11.44 3.12
C TYR A 220 -10.86 -12.50 3.01
N ALA A 221 -9.58 -12.12 2.84
CA ALA A 221 -8.47 -13.06 3.01
C ALA A 221 -8.35 -13.54 4.46
N ILE A 222 -8.51 -12.63 5.43
CA ILE A 222 -8.46 -12.95 6.86
C ILE A 222 -9.63 -13.85 7.27
N GLN A 223 -10.83 -13.53 6.80
CA GLN A 223 -12.00 -14.40 7.02
C GLN A 223 -11.80 -15.79 6.39
N ASN A 224 -11.26 -15.84 5.16
CA ASN A 224 -10.93 -17.10 4.51
C ASN A 224 -9.94 -17.93 5.33
N ALA A 225 -8.90 -17.28 5.88
CA ALA A 225 -7.91 -17.96 6.72
C ALA A 225 -8.57 -18.60 7.96
N SER A 226 -9.47 -17.89 8.62
CA SER A 226 -10.24 -18.43 9.73
C SER A 226 -11.11 -19.62 9.31
N ILE A 227 -11.88 -19.47 8.22
CA ILE A 227 -12.78 -20.52 7.71
C ILE A 227 -11.97 -21.75 7.28
N GLN A 228 -10.87 -21.56 6.54
CA GLN A 228 -10.01 -22.66 6.10
C GLN A 228 -9.42 -23.41 7.29
N SER A 229 -8.96 -22.71 8.33
CA SER A 229 -8.42 -23.32 9.54
C SER A 229 -9.46 -24.18 10.26
N GLU A 230 -10.69 -23.70 10.38
CA GLU A 230 -11.78 -24.49 11.01
C GLU A 230 -12.19 -25.67 10.13
N ALA A 231 -12.31 -25.50 8.81
CA ALA A 231 -12.64 -26.56 7.88
C ALA A 231 -11.60 -27.70 7.92
N MET A 232 -10.31 -27.38 8.04
CA MET A 232 -9.22 -28.36 8.16
C MET A 232 -9.32 -29.21 9.43
N LYS A 233 -9.88 -28.69 10.52
CA LYS A 233 -10.15 -29.46 11.76
C LYS A 233 -11.33 -30.42 11.59
N MET A 234 -12.27 -30.10 10.71
CA MET A 234 -13.48 -30.87 10.47
C MET A 234 -13.27 -32.01 9.46
N GLY A 235 -12.25 -31.93 8.60
CA GLY A 235 -11.94 -32.98 7.61
C GLY A 235 -11.22 -32.41 6.37
N ASN A 236 -11.39 -33.11 5.24
CA ASN A 236 -10.78 -32.73 3.97
C ASN A 236 -11.46 -31.50 3.37
N VAL A 237 -10.69 -30.44 3.19
CA VAL A 237 -11.19 -29.15 2.65
C VAL A 237 -11.45 -29.26 1.15
N GLN A 238 -12.65 -28.87 0.72
CA GLN A 238 -13.02 -28.68 -0.68
C GLN A 238 -12.71 -27.23 -1.08
N TYR A 239 -11.63 -27.01 -1.80
CA TYR A 239 -11.26 -25.68 -2.30
C TYR A 239 -12.03 -25.34 -3.56
N LEU A 240 -12.19 -24.02 -3.83
CA LEU A 240 -12.73 -23.58 -5.12
C LEU A 240 -11.82 -24.06 -6.27
N THR A 241 -12.43 -24.51 -7.34
CA THR A 241 -11.71 -24.79 -8.59
C THR A 241 -11.23 -23.49 -9.25
N VAL A 242 -10.30 -23.58 -10.19
CA VAL A 242 -9.83 -22.42 -10.95
C VAL A 242 -11.00 -21.71 -11.67
N GLY A 243 -11.93 -22.47 -12.27
CA GLY A 243 -13.10 -21.92 -12.93
C GLY A 243 -14.04 -21.16 -11.95
N GLU A 244 -14.29 -21.75 -10.79
CA GLU A 244 -15.09 -21.11 -9.73
C GLU A 244 -14.43 -19.83 -9.23
N THR A 245 -13.11 -19.80 -9.05
CA THR A 245 -12.40 -18.60 -8.61
C THR A 245 -12.52 -17.46 -9.63
N VAL A 246 -12.35 -17.74 -10.92
CA VAL A 246 -12.48 -16.73 -11.98
C VAL A 246 -13.90 -16.18 -12.05
N ASN A 247 -14.91 -17.03 -12.12
CA ASN A 247 -16.31 -16.64 -12.26
C ASN A 247 -16.81 -15.89 -11.01
N ALA A 248 -16.42 -16.37 -9.82
CA ALA A 248 -16.82 -15.73 -8.56
C ALA A 248 -16.14 -14.34 -8.41
N GLN A 249 -14.85 -14.22 -8.75
CA GLN A 249 -14.14 -12.95 -8.69
C GLN A 249 -14.82 -11.90 -9.57
N GLU A 250 -15.14 -12.23 -10.82
CA GLU A 250 -15.80 -11.31 -11.75
C GLU A 250 -17.16 -10.83 -11.22
N THR A 251 -17.92 -11.72 -10.59
CA THR A 251 -19.23 -11.40 -10.02
C THR A 251 -19.12 -10.53 -8.77
N ILE A 252 -18.23 -10.90 -7.85
CA ILE A 252 -18.07 -10.20 -6.56
C ILE A 252 -17.48 -8.81 -6.73
N GLU A 253 -16.50 -8.63 -7.60
CA GLU A 253 -15.87 -7.34 -7.82
C GLU A 253 -16.84 -6.24 -8.26
N LYS A 254 -17.94 -6.60 -8.92
CA LYS A 254 -19.04 -5.68 -9.28
C LYS A 254 -19.85 -5.19 -8.07
N THR A 255 -19.72 -5.82 -6.91
CA THR A 255 -20.55 -5.57 -5.72
C THR A 255 -19.79 -4.95 -4.54
N ILE A 256 -18.49 -4.70 -4.66
CA ILE A 256 -17.61 -4.22 -3.59
C ILE A 256 -18.07 -2.88 -2.97
N GLY A 257 -18.82 -2.06 -3.70
CA GLY A 257 -19.41 -0.84 -3.17
C GLY A 257 -20.31 -1.06 -1.96
N ARG A 258 -21.01 -2.22 -1.88
CA ARG A 258 -21.93 -2.54 -0.78
C ARG A 258 -21.23 -2.72 0.58
N PRO A 259 -20.22 -3.60 0.72
CA PRO A 259 -19.51 -3.71 1.99
C PRO A 259 -18.71 -2.44 2.32
N TRP A 260 -18.14 -1.74 1.34
CA TRP A 260 -17.49 -0.46 1.58
C TRP A 260 -18.44 0.57 2.20
N GLN A 261 -19.66 0.72 1.69
CA GLN A 261 -20.66 1.62 2.26
C GLN A 261 -20.97 1.24 3.70
N LEU A 262 -21.28 -0.05 3.96
CA LEU A 262 -21.58 -0.55 5.30
C LEU A 262 -20.47 -0.24 6.30
N TRP A 263 -19.23 -0.54 5.95
CA TRP A 263 -18.06 -0.30 6.82
C TRP A 263 -17.80 1.20 7.01
N SER A 264 -17.92 1.99 5.95
CA SER A 264 -17.74 3.45 6.02
C SER A 264 -18.75 4.12 6.94
N GLU A 265 -20.01 3.72 6.88
CA GLU A 265 -21.07 4.22 7.77
C GLU A 265 -20.81 3.83 9.23
N ARG A 266 -20.25 2.63 9.46
CA ARG A 266 -19.94 2.14 10.79
C ARG A 266 -18.83 2.95 11.47
N VAL A 267 -17.73 3.23 10.74
CA VAL A 267 -16.58 3.95 11.29
C VAL A 267 -16.75 5.47 11.34
N LYS A 268 -17.80 6.02 10.69
CA LYS A 268 -18.15 7.45 10.77
C LYS A 268 -19.07 7.77 11.95
N LYS A 269 -19.63 6.77 12.60
CA LYS A 269 -20.45 6.98 13.81
C LYS A 269 -19.52 7.33 14.97
N PRO A 270 -19.86 8.38 15.76
CA PRO A 270 -19.09 8.80 16.91
C PRO A 270 -19.08 7.76 18.03
#